data_968e4877a5c6d5a7f4886ac9c9b9e072
#
_entry.id   968e4877a5c6d5a7f4886ac9c9b9e072
#
_cell.length_a   1.000
_cell.length_b   1.000
_cell.length_c   1.000
_cell.angle_alpha   90.00
_cell.angle_beta   90.00
_cell.angle_gamma   90.00
#
_symmetry.space_group_name_H-M   'P 1'
#
loop_
_entity.id
_entity.type
_entity.pdbx_description
1 polymer ?
#
loop_
_entity_poly.entity_id
_entity_poly.type
_entity_poly.pdbx_seq_one_letter_code
_entity_poly.pdbx_strand_id
1 'polypeptide(L)'
;MLACMHLINRLCPLVEPILEFKENRTRARFHAEVNIRKIVLVSTCGWWEMGNFGTVLRIAEELAKDVSVEFTGAVLRPHVYLMRGKGEKAKKVTDALRKVGYELAKKGRMPKNLLEVISQPLISEEEYRNSLNNDYKNVKNKEKG
;
A
#
# COMPACT_ATOMS: atom_id res chain seq x y z
N MET A 1 5.42 -9.12 4.56
CA MET A 1 4.16 -9.73 5.06
C MET A 1 4.16 -9.95 6.58
N LEU A 2 5.19 -10.53 7.18
CA LEU A 2 5.29 -10.75 8.65
C LEU A 2 5.05 -9.48 9.49
N ALA A 3 5.66 -8.35 9.17
CA ALA A 3 5.48 -7.10 9.92
C ALA A 3 4.02 -6.60 9.96
N CYS A 4 3.27 -6.77 8.88
CA CYS A 4 1.85 -6.40 8.81
C CYS A 4 1.01 -7.29 9.75
N MET A 5 1.27 -8.58 9.77
CA MET A 5 0.57 -9.52 10.67
C MET A 5 0.86 -9.23 12.15
N HIS A 6 2.11 -8.86 12.49
CA HIS A 6 2.45 -8.45 13.85
C HIS A 6 1.71 -7.18 14.29
N LEU A 7 1.56 -6.20 13.37
CA LEU A 7 0.78 -5.00 13.66
C LEU A 7 -0.69 -5.33 13.91
N ILE A 8 -1.30 -6.15 13.06
CA ILE A 8 -2.70 -6.58 13.21
C ILE A 8 -2.91 -7.25 14.56
N ASN A 9 -2.03 -8.18 14.95
CA ASN A 9 -2.13 -8.85 16.25
C ASN A 9 -2.03 -7.87 17.44
N ARG A 10 -1.27 -6.77 17.30
CA ARG A 10 -1.19 -5.73 18.34
C ARG A 10 -2.43 -4.86 18.44
N LEU A 11 -3.31 -4.89 17.46
CA LEU A 11 -4.60 -4.20 17.51
C LEU A 11 -5.66 -4.99 18.28
N CYS A 12 -5.47 -6.31 18.46
CA CYS A 12 -6.46 -7.15 19.15
C CYS A 12 -6.88 -6.65 20.55
N PRO A 13 -5.95 -6.16 21.43
CA PRO A 13 -6.35 -5.62 22.73
C PRO A 13 -7.19 -4.35 22.68
N LEU A 14 -7.27 -3.70 21.51
CA LEU A 14 -8.05 -2.48 21.29
C LEU A 14 -9.49 -2.79 20.84
N VAL A 15 -9.82 -4.07 20.62
CA VAL A 15 -11.10 -4.51 20.09
C VAL A 15 -12.00 -4.95 21.23
N GLU A 16 -13.24 -4.48 21.26
CA GLU A 16 -14.26 -4.93 22.20
C GLU A 16 -14.60 -6.40 21.97
N PRO A 17 -14.81 -7.20 23.04
CA PRO A 17 -15.21 -8.60 22.92
C PRO A 17 -16.69 -8.76 22.52
N ILE A 18 -17.39 -7.68 22.21
CA ILE A 18 -18.79 -7.67 21.79
C ILE A 18 -18.83 -7.80 20.26
N LEU A 19 -19.59 -8.79 19.78
CA LEU A 19 -19.72 -9.07 18.35
C LEU A 19 -21.09 -8.63 17.84
N GLU A 20 -21.10 -8.00 16.67
CA GLU A 20 -22.28 -7.56 15.96
C GLU A 20 -22.38 -8.29 14.61
N PHE A 21 -23.60 -8.59 14.16
CA PHE A 21 -23.83 -9.13 12.82
C PHE A 21 -24.04 -7.99 11.85
N LYS A 22 -23.08 -7.75 10.94
CA LYS A 22 -23.08 -6.65 9.98
C LYS A 22 -22.53 -7.11 8.63
N GLU A 23 -23.18 -6.69 7.55
CA GLU A 23 -22.76 -7.05 6.17
C GLU A 23 -22.59 -8.56 5.98
N ASN A 24 -23.54 -9.34 6.53
CA ASN A 24 -23.59 -10.80 6.46
C ASN A 24 -22.40 -11.51 7.12
N ARG A 25 -21.72 -10.85 8.08
CA ARG A 25 -20.60 -11.39 8.88
C ARG A 25 -20.65 -10.92 10.32
N THR A 26 -20.04 -11.70 11.18
CA THR A 26 -19.76 -11.29 12.56
C THR A 26 -18.59 -10.30 12.55
N ARG A 27 -18.81 -9.13 13.14
CA ARG A 27 -17.87 -8.02 13.22
C ARG A 27 -17.70 -7.58 14.66
N ALA A 28 -16.58 -6.94 14.94
CA ALA A 28 -16.28 -6.27 16.21
C ALA A 28 -16.20 -4.76 16.02
N ARG A 29 -15.74 -4.05 17.05
CA ARG A 29 -15.39 -2.62 16.99
C ARG A 29 -14.27 -2.35 17.97
N PHE A 30 -13.58 -1.24 17.80
CA PHE A 30 -12.66 -0.77 18.82
C PHE A 30 -13.40 -0.32 20.09
N HIS A 31 -12.74 -0.41 21.24
CA HIS A 31 -13.21 0.21 22.47
C HIS A 31 -13.50 1.70 22.27
N ALA A 32 -14.46 2.24 23.02
CA ALA A 32 -14.95 3.62 22.85
C ALA A 32 -13.86 4.69 23.00
N GLU A 33 -12.87 4.42 23.85
CA GLU A 33 -11.70 5.28 24.08
C GLU A 33 -10.66 5.25 22.97
N VAL A 34 -10.70 4.25 22.05
CA VAL A 34 -9.77 4.15 20.92
C VAL A 34 -10.15 5.16 19.85
N ASN A 35 -9.27 6.12 19.61
CA ASN A 35 -9.51 7.19 18.64
C ASN A 35 -8.98 6.88 17.23
N ILE A 36 -9.15 5.64 16.77
CA ILE A 36 -8.88 5.23 15.39
C ILE A 36 -10.21 5.27 14.63
N ARG A 37 -10.31 6.11 13.61
CA ARG A 37 -11.53 6.26 12.81
C ARG A 37 -11.35 5.84 11.36
N LYS A 38 -10.09 5.79 10.89
CA LYS A 38 -9.75 5.53 9.49
C LYS A 38 -8.52 4.65 9.37
N ILE A 39 -8.52 3.79 8.38
CA ILE A 39 -7.35 3.00 7.96
C ILE A 39 -6.98 3.40 6.54
N VAL A 40 -5.69 3.59 6.31
CA VAL A 40 -5.08 3.84 5.00
C VAL A 40 -3.99 2.79 4.78
N LEU A 41 -3.96 2.21 3.60
CA LEU A 41 -2.87 1.33 3.19
C LEU A 41 -1.80 2.13 2.42
N VAL A 42 -0.55 2.00 2.83
CA VAL A 42 0.61 2.41 2.02
C VAL A 42 1.44 1.18 1.73
N SER A 43 1.56 0.82 0.46
CA SER A 43 2.29 -0.40 0.07
C SER A 43 3.14 -0.17 -1.17
N THR A 44 4.31 -0.82 -1.19
CA THR A 44 5.22 -0.82 -2.34
C THR A 44 5.50 -2.25 -2.77
N CYS A 45 5.73 -2.42 -4.06
CA CYS A 45 6.07 -3.70 -4.65
C CYS A 45 7.28 -3.55 -5.60
N GLY A 46 8.14 -4.57 -5.62
CA GLY A 46 9.25 -4.63 -6.58
C GLY A 46 8.78 -5.04 -7.98
N TRP A 47 7.65 -5.73 -8.09
CA TRP A 47 7.11 -6.21 -9.36
C TRP A 47 6.37 -5.09 -10.11
N TRP A 48 6.17 -5.30 -11.42
CA TRP A 48 5.58 -4.30 -12.30
C TRP A 48 4.06 -4.23 -12.18
N GLU A 49 3.39 -5.36 -11.97
CA GLU A 49 1.93 -5.48 -12.04
C GLU A 49 1.23 -4.98 -10.77
N MET A 50 0.20 -4.19 -10.96
CA MET A 50 -0.70 -3.73 -9.88
C MET A 50 -1.44 -4.88 -9.18
N GLY A 51 -1.67 -6.00 -9.86
CA GLY A 51 -2.33 -7.18 -9.29
C GLY A 51 -1.63 -7.75 -8.06
N ASN A 52 -0.32 -7.51 -7.91
CA ASN A 52 0.46 -7.94 -6.74
C ASN A 52 0.01 -7.31 -5.41
N PHE A 53 -0.75 -6.23 -5.46
CA PHE A 53 -1.31 -5.59 -4.26
C PHE A 53 -2.65 -6.18 -3.82
N GLY A 54 -3.30 -7.02 -4.63
CA GLY A 54 -4.67 -7.50 -4.37
C GLY A 54 -4.84 -8.11 -2.98
N THR A 55 -3.92 -8.97 -2.56
CA THR A 55 -3.99 -9.63 -1.24
C THR A 55 -3.85 -8.64 -0.09
N VAL A 56 -2.85 -7.76 -0.11
CA VAL A 56 -2.63 -6.81 1.00
C VAL A 56 -3.73 -5.76 1.05
N LEU A 57 -4.27 -5.35 -0.09
CA LEU A 57 -5.40 -4.43 -0.18
C LEU A 57 -6.63 -5.05 0.49
N ARG A 58 -6.97 -6.29 0.12
CA ARG A 58 -8.09 -7.01 0.73
C ARG A 58 -7.94 -7.20 2.23
N ILE A 59 -6.73 -7.49 2.73
CA ILE A 59 -6.47 -7.59 4.17
C ILE A 59 -6.78 -6.25 4.86
N ALA A 60 -6.34 -5.13 4.30
CA ALA A 60 -6.57 -3.81 4.89
C ALA A 60 -8.06 -3.41 4.87
N GLU A 61 -8.77 -3.72 3.78
CA GLU A 61 -10.21 -3.49 3.64
C GLU A 61 -11.01 -4.31 4.65
N GLU A 62 -10.74 -5.61 4.76
CA GLU A 62 -11.44 -6.49 5.70
C GLU A 62 -11.11 -6.10 7.16
N LEU A 63 -9.86 -5.75 7.47
CA LEU A 63 -9.49 -5.25 8.80
C LEU A 63 -10.32 -4.01 9.17
N ALA A 64 -10.47 -3.04 8.27
CA ALA A 64 -11.25 -1.84 8.54
C ALA A 64 -12.73 -2.18 8.82
N LYS A 65 -13.30 -3.12 8.07
CA LYS A 65 -14.66 -3.62 8.30
C LYS A 65 -14.78 -4.37 9.62
N ASP A 66 -13.81 -5.22 9.94
CA ASP A 66 -13.84 -6.05 11.17
C ASP A 66 -13.84 -5.20 12.44
N VAL A 67 -13.18 -4.04 12.43
CA VAL A 67 -13.13 -3.12 13.57
C VAL A 67 -14.07 -1.91 13.41
N SER A 68 -14.95 -1.94 12.41
CA SER A 68 -15.98 -0.93 12.15
C SER A 68 -15.44 0.50 11.96
N VAL A 69 -14.32 0.65 11.20
CA VAL A 69 -13.75 1.94 10.81
C VAL A 69 -13.75 2.12 9.30
N GLU A 70 -13.59 3.36 8.83
CA GLU A 70 -13.51 3.69 7.41
C GLU A 70 -12.18 3.22 6.79
N PHE A 71 -12.23 2.47 5.69
CA PHE A 71 -11.09 2.31 4.80
C PHE A 71 -11.06 3.47 3.81
N THR A 72 -10.15 4.43 4.02
CA THR A 72 -10.08 5.67 3.21
C THR A 72 -9.44 5.43 1.84
N GLY A 73 -8.67 4.34 1.68
CA GLY A 73 -8.06 3.94 0.42
C GLY A 73 -6.60 3.51 0.55
N ALA A 74 -5.93 3.38 -0.58
CA ALA A 74 -4.56 2.86 -0.64
C ALA A 74 -3.64 3.71 -1.53
N VAL A 75 -2.43 3.92 -1.05
CA VAL A 75 -1.29 4.42 -1.82
C VAL A 75 -0.45 3.22 -2.24
N LEU A 76 -0.46 2.89 -3.53
CA LEU A 76 0.18 1.70 -4.08
C LEU A 76 1.25 2.09 -5.09
N ARG A 77 2.51 1.67 -4.86
CA ARG A 77 3.62 1.96 -5.75
C ARG A 77 4.25 0.66 -6.27
N PRO A 78 3.95 0.21 -7.50
CA PRO A 78 4.63 -0.90 -8.17
C PRO A 78 6.05 -0.49 -8.60
N HIS A 79 6.88 -1.47 -8.94
CA HIS A 79 8.28 -1.31 -9.40
C HIS A 79 9.04 -0.19 -8.67
N VAL A 80 8.97 -0.19 -7.35
CA VAL A 80 9.48 0.86 -6.46
C VAL A 80 10.99 1.13 -6.63
N TYR A 81 11.76 0.15 -7.09
CA TYR A 81 13.21 0.30 -7.32
C TYR A 81 13.54 1.41 -8.33
N LEU A 82 12.66 1.68 -9.30
CA LEU A 82 12.83 2.75 -10.27
C LEU A 82 12.71 4.15 -9.66
N MET A 83 12.13 4.27 -8.47
CA MET A 83 12.06 5.54 -7.74
C MET A 83 13.42 6.06 -7.26
N ARG A 84 14.44 5.21 -7.23
CA ARG A 84 15.84 5.60 -6.90
C ARG A 84 16.46 6.48 -7.98
N GLY A 85 15.96 6.43 -9.20
CA GLY A 85 16.33 7.35 -10.27
C GLY A 85 15.78 8.76 -10.01
N LYS A 86 16.58 9.80 -10.31
CA LYS A 86 16.15 11.20 -10.13
C LYS A 86 15.42 11.75 -11.36
N GLY A 87 14.78 10.88 -12.16
CA GLY A 87 14.07 11.28 -13.38
C GLY A 87 12.80 12.08 -13.08
N GLU A 88 12.35 12.85 -14.08
CA GLU A 88 11.17 13.71 -13.95
C GLU A 88 9.89 12.94 -13.56
N LYS A 89 9.73 11.71 -14.09
CA LYS A 89 8.58 10.84 -13.75
C LYS A 89 8.59 10.47 -12.26
N ALA A 90 9.76 10.11 -11.70
CA ALA A 90 9.87 9.79 -10.27
C ALA A 90 9.59 11.04 -9.40
N LYS A 91 10.00 12.22 -9.84
CA LYS A 91 9.69 13.50 -9.19
C LYS A 91 8.18 13.75 -9.16
N LYS A 92 7.48 13.57 -10.29
CA LYS A 92 6.00 13.70 -10.35
C LYS A 92 5.29 12.77 -9.36
N VAL A 93 5.74 11.53 -9.24
CA VAL A 93 5.21 10.57 -8.24
C VAL A 93 5.45 11.08 -6.82
N THR A 94 6.66 11.57 -6.51
CA THR A 94 6.98 12.10 -5.18
C THR A 94 6.15 13.33 -4.84
N ASP A 95 5.92 14.22 -5.78
CA ASP A 95 5.09 15.41 -5.59
C ASP A 95 3.61 15.04 -5.41
N ALA A 96 3.12 14.04 -6.14
CA ALA A 96 1.78 13.50 -5.95
C ALA A 96 1.63 12.85 -4.55
N LEU A 97 2.62 12.10 -4.08
CA LEU A 97 2.64 11.54 -2.72
C LEU A 97 2.53 12.62 -1.64
N ARG A 98 3.29 13.72 -1.76
CA ARG A 98 3.19 14.85 -0.82
C ARG A 98 1.81 15.48 -0.80
N LYS A 99 1.21 15.68 -2.00
CA LYS A 99 -0.14 16.22 -2.14
C LYS A 99 -1.19 15.29 -1.55
N VAL A 100 -1.10 13.98 -1.78
CA VAL A 100 -2.01 12.99 -1.17
C VAL A 100 -1.91 13.04 0.34
N GLY A 101 -0.70 13.08 0.91
CA GLY A 101 -0.50 13.20 2.36
C GLY A 101 -1.11 14.47 2.93
N TYR A 102 -0.94 15.61 2.25
CA TYR A 102 -1.56 16.87 2.65
C TYR A 102 -3.10 16.82 2.60
N GLU A 103 -3.69 16.32 1.51
CA GLU A 103 -5.16 16.20 1.36
C GLU A 103 -5.74 15.22 2.40
N LEU A 104 -5.05 14.11 2.66
CA LEU A 104 -5.45 13.17 3.70
C LEU A 104 -5.44 13.82 5.09
N ALA A 105 -4.38 14.54 5.45
CA ALA A 105 -4.27 15.20 6.75
C ALA A 105 -5.28 16.33 6.92
N LYS A 106 -5.55 17.11 5.87
CA LYS A 106 -6.45 18.27 5.93
C LYS A 106 -7.91 17.93 5.71
N LYS A 107 -8.21 16.98 4.82
CA LYS A 107 -9.58 16.71 4.36
C LYS A 107 -10.02 15.26 4.62
N GLY A 108 -9.16 14.43 5.17
CA GLY A 108 -9.45 13.03 5.47
C GLY A 108 -9.71 12.16 4.23
N ARG A 109 -9.25 12.58 3.05
CA ARG A 109 -9.47 11.88 1.77
C ARG A 109 -8.23 11.90 0.88
N MET A 110 -8.14 10.93 -0.02
CA MET A 110 -7.07 10.83 -1.02
C MET A 110 -7.65 11.00 -2.43
N PRO A 111 -7.30 12.08 -3.17
CA PRO A 111 -7.79 12.31 -4.52
C PRO A 111 -7.37 11.21 -5.50
N LYS A 112 -8.33 10.63 -6.23
CA LYS A 112 -8.13 9.50 -7.13
C LYS A 112 -7.09 9.80 -8.22
N ASN A 113 -7.15 10.98 -8.83
CA ASN A 113 -6.20 11.41 -9.85
C ASN A 113 -4.74 11.45 -9.35
N LEU A 114 -4.51 11.79 -8.08
CA LEU A 114 -3.17 11.74 -7.50
C LEU A 114 -2.71 10.31 -7.23
N LEU A 115 -3.62 9.42 -6.80
CA LEU A 115 -3.32 7.99 -6.63
C LEU A 115 -2.97 7.33 -7.95
N GLU A 116 -3.65 7.69 -9.04
CA GLU A 116 -3.33 7.24 -10.40
C GLU A 116 -1.94 7.67 -10.84
N VAL A 117 -1.52 8.92 -10.55
CA VAL A 117 -0.15 9.39 -10.81
C VAL A 117 0.88 8.58 -10.03
N ILE A 118 0.58 8.22 -8.78
CA ILE A 118 1.49 7.46 -7.93
C ILE A 118 1.67 6.03 -8.45
N SER A 119 0.61 5.40 -8.92
CA SER A 119 0.63 4.00 -9.37
C SER A 119 1.03 3.81 -10.83
N GLN A 120 1.09 4.89 -11.64
CA GLN A 120 1.41 4.79 -13.06
C GLN A 120 2.80 4.20 -13.32
N PRO A 121 2.99 3.43 -14.42
CA PRO A 121 4.27 2.92 -14.82
C PRO A 121 5.29 4.03 -15.15
N LEU A 122 6.53 3.89 -14.71
CA LEU A 122 7.64 4.80 -15.05
C LEU A 122 8.28 4.43 -16.37
N ILE A 123 8.30 3.14 -16.69
CA ILE A 123 8.79 2.55 -17.95
C ILE A 123 7.83 1.44 -18.40
N SER A 124 8.01 0.88 -19.58
CA SER A 124 7.24 -0.29 -20.01
C SER A 124 7.59 -1.55 -19.20
N GLU A 125 6.69 -2.54 -19.22
CA GLU A 125 6.94 -3.84 -18.57
C GLU A 125 8.16 -4.54 -19.18
N GLU A 126 8.27 -4.49 -20.49
CA GLU A 126 9.38 -5.10 -21.22
C GLU A 126 10.73 -4.47 -20.86
N GLU A 127 10.81 -3.13 -20.80
CA GLU A 127 12.03 -2.42 -20.36
C GLU A 127 12.39 -2.81 -18.92
N TYR A 128 11.41 -2.90 -18.04
CA TYR A 128 11.62 -3.28 -16.64
C TYR A 128 12.19 -4.70 -16.53
N ARG A 129 11.57 -5.67 -17.19
CA ARG A 129 12.00 -7.07 -17.22
C ARG A 129 13.40 -7.23 -17.80
N ASN A 130 13.68 -6.55 -18.91
CA ASN A 130 14.99 -6.60 -19.57
C ASN A 130 16.09 -5.99 -18.68
N SER A 131 15.82 -4.88 -17.99
CA SER A 131 16.75 -4.27 -17.06
C SER A 131 17.13 -5.24 -15.92
N LEU A 132 16.13 -5.82 -15.25
CA LEU A 132 16.37 -6.76 -14.15
C LEU A 132 17.15 -8.02 -14.60
N ASN A 133 16.79 -8.57 -15.75
CA ASN A 133 17.48 -9.75 -16.29
C ASN A 133 18.94 -9.47 -16.65
N ASN A 134 19.23 -8.29 -17.20
CA ASN A 134 20.59 -7.89 -17.52
C ASN A 134 21.43 -7.63 -16.27
N ASP A 135 20.86 -6.98 -15.26
CA ASP A 135 21.54 -6.76 -13.99
C ASP A 135 21.91 -8.08 -13.32
N TYR A 136 21.00 -9.06 -13.31
CA TYR A 136 21.27 -10.40 -12.77
C TYR A 136 22.38 -11.13 -13.52
N LYS A 137 22.37 -11.09 -14.86
CA LYS A 137 23.41 -11.70 -15.69
C LYS A 137 24.78 -11.09 -15.41
N ASN A 138 24.83 -9.76 -15.26
CA ASN A 138 26.06 -9.04 -14.98
C ASN A 138 26.65 -9.41 -13.61
N VAL A 139 25.82 -9.52 -12.58
CA VAL A 139 26.24 -9.98 -11.23
C VAL A 139 26.82 -11.41 -11.31
N LYS A 140 26.09 -12.33 -11.95
CA LYS A 140 26.50 -13.74 -12.08
C LYS A 140 27.81 -13.90 -12.85
N ASN A 141 28.09 -13.04 -13.83
CA ASN A 141 29.34 -13.08 -14.59
C ASN A 141 30.54 -12.57 -13.75
N LYS A 142 30.32 -11.59 -12.84
CA LYS A 142 31.35 -11.10 -11.92
C LYS A 142 31.72 -12.09 -10.82
N GLU A 143 30.82 -12.99 -10.45
CA GLU A 143 31.08 -14.03 -9.44
C GLU A 143 31.88 -15.24 -10.01
N LYS A 144 32.00 -15.33 -11.34
CA LYS A 144 32.68 -16.44 -12.02
C LYS A 144 34.09 -16.09 -12.53
N GLY A 145 34.52 -14.87 -12.43
CA GLY A 145 35.85 -14.40 -12.79
C GLY A 145 36.65 -13.96 -11.60
#